data_3f422c1f5c6347807c5fdbc0065049e5
#
_entry.id   3f422c1f5c6347807c5fdbc0065049e5
#
_cell.length_a   1.000
_cell.length_b   1.000
_cell.length_c   1.000
_cell.angle_alpha   90.00
_cell.angle_beta   90.00
_cell.angle_gamma   90.00
#
_symmetry.space_group_name_H-M   'P 1'
#
loop_
_entity.id
_entity.type
_entity.pdbx_description
1 polymer ?
#
loop_
_entity_poly.entity_id
_entity_poly.type
_entity_poly.pdbx_seq_one_letter_code
_entity_poly.pdbx_strand_id
1 'polypeptide(L)'
;MNDYKKIFESSVTGLLTYLKKNGLESMVLGISGGIDSSVCAVICHEVIKRDPTLSFYGVSLPCTTNTEGETSTADLIGKAWVQNFWTHEMQTEFETIERWCVGGAGSSTPISQGNIKARLRMIYLRNLAGLKKGISIGTSNLTEELTGFFTIAGDVGDVDLIAELWKHEVYGLANWMLENKCENEEQKESLKRSIGLTPTDGNGVKEGGDLAQIAPALKTYDELDEILMANERYKKKPTEANLYLLNLITDKYGEETVTQILARVKGSEFKRKPMPVRLTLEGIDRGEPKKEDLLKHVSSAV
;
A
#
# COMPACT_ATOMS: atom_id res chain seq x y z
N MET A 1 -1.15 -9.90 22.18
CA MET A 1 -1.58 -10.70 21.00
C MET A 1 -2.63 -9.87 20.30
N ASN A 2 -2.39 -9.55 19.02
CA ASN A 2 -3.31 -8.72 18.25
C ASN A 2 -4.63 -9.46 18.01
N ASP A 3 -5.75 -8.76 18.13
CA ASP A 3 -7.08 -9.30 17.82
C ASP A 3 -7.32 -9.20 16.29
N TYR A 4 -6.74 -10.14 15.54
CA TYR A 4 -6.86 -10.19 14.08
C TYR A 4 -8.30 -10.31 13.59
N LYS A 5 -9.17 -10.95 14.38
CA LYS A 5 -10.60 -10.98 14.10
C LYS A 5 -11.18 -9.56 14.10
N LYS A 6 -10.87 -8.78 15.12
CA LYS A 6 -11.35 -7.40 15.23
C LYS A 6 -10.77 -6.51 14.12
N ILE A 7 -9.48 -6.68 13.79
CA ILE A 7 -8.84 -5.97 12.68
C ILE A 7 -9.59 -6.27 11.37
N PHE A 8 -9.79 -7.55 11.06
CA PHE A 8 -10.51 -7.99 9.87
C PHE A 8 -11.93 -7.41 9.80
N GLU A 9 -12.70 -7.56 10.87
CA GLU A 9 -14.08 -7.06 10.95
C GLU A 9 -14.15 -5.53 10.79
N SER A 10 -13.19 -4.81 11.37
CA SER A 10 -13.09 -3.35 11.24
C SER A 10 -12.78 -2.93 9.81
N SER A 11 -11.84 -3.60 9.13
CA SER A 11 -11.49 -3.30 7.73
C SER A 11 -12.67 -3.56 6.80
N VAL A 12 -13.35 -4.70 6.94
CA VAL A 12 -14.53 -5.05 6.14
C VAL A 12 -15.68 -4.05 6.37
N THR A 13 -15.99 -3.76 7.64
CA THR A 13 -17.09 -2.83 7.99
C THR A 13 -16.76 -1.40 7.56
N GLY A 14 -15.52 -0.99 7.75
CA GLY A 14 -15.03 0.33 7.33
C GLY A 14 -15.16 0.53 5.82
N LEU A 15 -14.69 -0.42 5.02
CA LEU A 15 -14.80 -0.37 3.57
C LEU A 15 -16.26 -0.36 3.10
N LEU A 16 -17.09 -1.25 3.63
CA LEU A 16 -18.51 -1.32 3.29
C LEU A 16 -19.24 0.00 3.62
N THR A 17 -18.96 0.57 4.78
CA THR A 17 -19.52 1.86 5.21
C THR A 17 -19.07 2.99 4.28
N TYR A 18 -17.78 3.00 3.91
CA TYR A 18 -17.23 3.99 2.99
C TYR A 18 -17.89 3.93 1.61
N LEU A 19 -18.02 2.74 1.04
CA LEU A 19 -18.67 2.55 -0.26
C LEU A 19 -20.13 3.06 -0.24
N LYS A 20 -20.91 2.65 0.75
CA LYS A 20 -22.31 3.08 0.89
C LYS A 20 -22.46 4.58 1.09
N LYS A 21 -21.63 5.17 1.95
CA LYS A 21 -21.68 6.62 2.23
C LYS A 21 -21.38 7.46 0.98
N ASN A 22 -20.54 6.97 0.08
CA ASN A 22 -20.13 7.69 -1.13
C ASN A 22 -20.89 7.25 -2.39
N GLY A 23 -21.87 6.35 -2.29
CA GLY A 23 -22.65 5.87 -3.43
C GLY A 23 -21.79 5.10 -4.46
N LEU A 24 -20.74 4.42 -3.99
CA LEU A 24 -19.84 3.64 -4.84
C LEU A 24 -20.38 2.22 -5.02
N GLU A 25 -20.29 1.70 -6.25
CA GLU A 25 -20.86 0.42 -6.64
C GLU A 25 -19.81 -0.70 -6.75
N SER A 26 -18.52 -0.36 -6.74
CA SER A 26 -17.47 -1.36 -6.94
C SER A 26 -16.14 -1.05 -6.25
N MET A 27 -15.34 -2.10 -6.10
CA MET A 27 -13.95 -2.07 -5.66
C MET A 27 -13.05 -2.59 -6.78
N VAL A 28 -11.92 -1.94 -7.00
CA VAL A 28 -10.90 -2.36 -7.97
C VAL A 28 -9.57 -2.54 -7.26
N LEU A 29 -8.94 -3.70 -7.41
CA LEU A 29 -7.69 -4.05 -6.76
C LEU A 29 -6.67 -4.62 -7.75
N GLY A 30 -5.44 -4.16 -7.66
CA GLY A 30 -4.29 -4.80 -8.31
C GLY A 30 -3.90 -6.07 -7.57
N ILE A 31 -3.89 -7.20 -8.25
CA ILE A 31 -3.50 -8.51 -7.70
C ILE A 31 -2.06 -8.80 -8.11
N SER A 32 -1.11 -8.57 -7.21
CA SER A 32 0.31 -8.80 -7.46
C SER A 32 0.79 -10.21 -7.12
N GLY A 33 0.01 -10.95 -6.32
CA GLY A 33 0.41 -12.21 -5.71
C GLY A 33 1.15 -12.04 -4.36
N GLY A 34 1.61 -10.83 -4.04
CA GLY A 34 2.20 -10.51 -2.75
C GLY A 34 1.18 -10.51 -1.61
N ILE A 35 1.69 -10.64 -0.37
CA ILE A 35 0.86 -10.80 0.83
C ILE A 35 -0.12 -9.64 1.05
N ASP A 36 0.29 -8.40 0.78
CA ASP A 36 -0.53 -7.20 1.00
C ASP A 36 -1.76 -7.18 0.10
N SER A 37 -1.57 -7.40 -1.22
CA SER A 37 -2.68 -7.49 -2.17
C SER A 37 -3.59 -8.68 -1.89
N SER A 38 -3.04 -9.79 -1.38
CA SER A 38 -3.81 -10.99 -1.04
C SER A 38 -4.70 -10.78 0.18
N VAL A 39 -4.18 -10.13 1.22
CA VAL A 39 -4.98 -9.74 2.40
C VAL A 39 -6.10 -8.79 2.01
N CYS A 40 -5.81 -7.79 1.17
CA CYS A 40 -6.83 -6.87 0.66
C CYS A 40 -7.89 -7.59 -0.19
N ALA A 41 -7.49 -8.59 -0.99
CA ALA A 41 -8.43 -9.40 -1.79
C ALA A 41 -9.43 -10.17 -0.91
N VAL A 42 -8.96 -10.78 0.19
CA VAL A 42 -9.84 -11.48 1.15
C VAL A 42 -10.81 -10.51 1.84
N ILE A 43 -10.36 -9.31 2.22
CA ILE A 43 -11.23 -8.27 2.80
C ILE A 43 -12.31 -7.86 1.79
N CYS A 44 -11.93 -7.57 0.53
CA CYS A 44 -12.88 -7.21 -0.53
C CYS A 44 -13.86 -8.34 -0.84
N HIS A 45 -13.41 -9.59 -0.84
CA HIS A 45 -14.27 -10.76 -0.97
C HIS A 45 -15.34 -10.84 0.13
N GLU A 46 -14.95 -10.62 1.37
CA GLU A 46 -15.90 -10.61 2.49
C GLU A 46 -16.92 -9.45 2.37
N VAL A 47 -16.51 -8.29 1.84
CA VAL A 47 -17.42 -7.17 1.56
C VAL A 47 -18.50 -7.58 0.58
N ILE A 48 -18.15 -8.26 -0.55
CA ILE A 48 -19.11 -8.78 -1.53
C ILE A 48 -20.04 -9.82 -0.91
N LYS A 49 -19.53 -10.69 -0.03
CA LYS A 49 -20.36 -11.66 0.68
C LYS A 49 -21.41 -10.97 1.56
N ARG A 50 -21.08 -9.83 2.18
CA ARG A 50 -22.01 -9.06 3.03
C ARG A 50 -22.96 -8.17 2.24
N ASP A 51 -22.56 -7.71 1.07
CA ASP A 51 -23.38 -6.92 0.18
C ASP A 51 -23.20 -7.34 -1.28
N PRO A 52 -23.99 -8.31 -1.76
CA PRO A 52 -23.91 -8.81 -3.13
C PRO A 52 -24.33 -7.81 -4.22
N THR A 53 -24.81 -6.62 -3.84
CA THR A 53 -25.12 -5.54 -4.81
C THR A 53 -23.86 -4.82 -5.29
N LEU A 54 -22.76 -4.95 -4.55
CA LEU A 54 -21.46 -4.41 -4.92
C LEU A 54 -20.72 -5.35 -5.88
N SER A 55 -19.73 -4.82 -6.60
CA SER A 55 -18.87 -5.61 -7.49
C SER A 55 -17.41 -5.52 -7.07
N PHE A 56 -16.67 -6.62 -7.24
CA PHE A 56 -15.24 -6.67 -6.99
C PHE A 56 -14.48 -7.07 -8.26
N TYR A 57 -13.60 -6.19 -8.71
CA TYR A 57 -12.72 -6.36 -9.87
C TYR A 57 -11.27 -6.46 -9.40
N GLY A 58 -10.60 -7.53 -9.79
CA GLY A 58 -9.17 -7.70 -9.54
C GLY A 58 -8.42 -7.87 -10.85
N VAL A 59 -7.28 -7.19 -10.98
CA VAL A 59 -6.47 -7.26 -12.20
C VAL A 59 -5.02 -7.55 -11.84
N SER A 60 -4.45 -8.60 -12.45
CA SER A 60 -3.01 -8.79 -12.43
C SER A 60 -2.39 -8.02 -13.61
N LEU A 61 -1.37 -7.21 -13.32
CA LEU A 61 -0.70 -6.33 -14.29
C LEU A 61 0.81 -6.61 -14.32
N PRO A 62 1.24 -7.81 -14.78
CA PRO A 62 2.63 -8.19 -14.80
C PRO A 62 3.42 -7.48 -15.92
N CYS A 63 4.72 -7.35 -15.68
CA CYS A 63 5.76 -7.07 -16.68
C CYS A 63 6.74 -8.24 -16.70
N THR A 64 7.65 -8.28 -17.67
CA THR A 64 8.69 -9.31 -17.79
C THR A 64 9.65 -9.39 -16.59
N THR A 65 9.67 -8.38 -15.73
CA THR A 65 10.46 -8.37 -14.49
C THR A 65 9.78 -9.09 -13.33
N ASN A 66 8.50 -9.40 -13.44
CA ASN A 66 7.82 -10.22 -12.44
C ASN A 66 8.26 -11.69 -12.55
N THR A 67 8.43 -12.33 -11.41
CA THR A 67 8.79 -13.75 -11.35
C THR A 67 7.60 -14.64 -11.69
N GLU A 68 7.86 -15.88 -12.12
CA GLU A 68 6.82 -16.88 -12.31
C GLU A 68 6.06 -17.17 -11.00
N GLY A 69 6.77 -17.11 -9.85
CA GLY A 69 6.16 -17.26 -8.53
C GLY A 69 5.12 -16.18 -8.23
N GLU A 70 5.43 -14.93 -8.53
CA GLU A 70 4.50 -13.79 -8.36
C GLU A 70 3.28 -13.92 -9.28
N THR A 71 3.50 -14.12 -10.58
CA THR A 71 2.41 -14.20 -11.57
C THR A 71 1.48 -15.37 -11.32
N SER A 72 2.03 -16.55 -11.01
CA SER A 72 1.22 -17.74 -10.70
C SER A 72 0.47 -17.59 -9.37
N THR A 73 1.05 -16.92 -8.37
CA THR A 73 0.34 -16.64 -7.11
C THR A 73 -0.76 -15.59 -7.31
N ALA A 74 -0.51 -14.56 -8.14
CA ALA A 74 -1.54 -13.59 -8.51
C ALA A 74 -2.75 -14.27 -9.17
N ASP A 75 -2.51 -15.20 -10.08
CA ASP A 75 -3.55 -15.99 -10.73
C ASP A 75 -4.35 -16.85 -9.73
N LEU A 76 -3.67 -17.50 -8.79
CA LEU A 76 -4.36 -18.28 -7.75
C LEU A 76 -5.22 -17.41 -6.84
N ILE A 77 -4.70 -16.28 -6.36
CA ILE A 77 -5.45 -15.33 -5.53
C ILE A 77 -6.64 -14.77 -6.32
N GLY A 78 -6.41 -14.36 -7.57
CA GLY A 78 -7.45 -13.81 -8.41
C GLY A 78 -8.62 -14.77 -8.64
N LYS A 79 -8.33 -16.03 -8.96
CA LYS A 79 -9.34 -17.08 -9.19
C LYS A 79 -10.08 -17.46 -7.89
N ALA A 80 -9.37 -17.52 -6.77
CA ALA A 80 -9.94 -17.97 -5.49
C ALA A 80 -10.79 -16.90 -4.77
N TRP A 81 -10.48 -15.61 -4.93
CA TRP A 81 -11.04 -14.55 -4.09
C TRP A 81 -11.73 -13.41 -4.84
N VAL A 82 -11.49 -13.26 -6.14
CA VAL A 82 -11.99 -12.11 -6.91
C VAL A 82 -13.20 -12.50 -7.76
N GLN A 83 -14.26 -11.72 -7.68
CA GLN A 83 -15.49 -11.96 -8.44
C GLN A 83 -15.28 -11.81 -9.96
N ASN A 84 -14.54 -10.76 -10.36
CA ASN A 84 -14.23 -10.47 -11.75
C ASN A 84 -12.72 -10.31 -11.87
N PHE A 85 -12.01 -11.37 -12.26
CA PHE A 85 -10.55 -11.40 -12.34
C PHE A 85 -10.07 -11.60 -13.77
N TRP A 86 -9.00 -10.89 -14.15
CA TRP A 86 -8.22 -11.12 -15.36
C TRP A 86 -6.78 -10.64 -15.22
N THR A 87 -5.94 -11.14 -16.12
CA THR A 87 -4.54 -10.70 -16.25
C THR A 87 -4.40 -9.88 -17.51
N HIS A 88 -3.68 -8.76 -17.42
CA HIS A 88 -3.30 -7.91 -18.54
C HIS A 88 -1.79 -7.63 -18.47
N GLU A 89 -1.02 -8.24 -19.35
CA GLU A 89 0.42 -7.98 -19.44
C GLU A 89 0.66 -6.57 -19.98
N MET A 90 1.45 -5.78 -19.24
CA MET A 90 1.66 -4.37 -19.54
C MET A 90 3.08 -4.05 -20.06
N GLN A 91 3.80 -5.06 -20.55
CA GLN A 91 5.16 -4.89 -21.03
C GLN A 91 5.27 -3.90 -22.22
N THR A 92 4.35 -4.02 -23.18
CA THR A 92 4.32 -3.15 -24.36
C THR A 92 4.06 -1.69 -24.00
N GLU A 93 3.12 -1.45 -23.10
CA GLU A 93 2.78 -0.12 -22.58
C GLU A 93 3.97 0.47 -21.82
N PHE A 94 4.60 -0.33 -20.96
CA PHE A 94 5.79 0.07 -20.24
C PHE A 94 6.92 0.51 -21.18
N GLU A 95 7.28 -0.31 -22.16
CA GLU A 95 8.35 -0.01 -23.13
C GLU A 95 8.04 1.24 -23.96
N THR A 96 6.77 1.43 -24.30
CA THR A 96 6.32 2.61 -25.06
C THR A 96 6.47 3.88 -24.23
N ILE A 97 6.02 3.88 -22.99
CA ILE A 97 6.12 5.03 -22.09
C ILE A 97 7.57 5.27 -21.67
N GLU A 98 8.35 4.22 -21.41
CA GLU A 98 9.76 4.34 -21.08
C GLU A 98 10.52 5.06 -22.20
N ARG A 99 10.37 4.60 -23.45
CA ARG A 99 11.01 5.26 -24.62
C ARG A 99 10.61 6.72 -24.75
N TRP A 100 9.35 7.04 -24.52
CA TRP A 100 8.86 8.40 -24.56
C TRP A 100 9.44 9.27 -23.44
N CYS A 101 9.51 8.75 -22.22
CA CYS A 101 10.06 9.47 -21.07
C CYS A 101 11.57 9.69 -21.19
N VAL A 102 12.29 8.75 -21.82
CA VAL A 102 13.78 8.80 -21.96
C VAL A 102 14.19 9.64 -23.16
N GLY A 103 13.33 9.82 -24.16
CA GLY A 103 13.64 10.42 -25.46
C GLY A 103 14.29 11.80 -25.48
N GLY A 104 14.43 12.48 -24.35
CA GLY A 104 15.15 13.75 -24.20
C GLY A 104 15.94 13.85 -22.89
N ALA A 105 15.93 12.84 -22.03
CA ALA A 105 16.42 12.90 -20.65
C ALA A 105 17.67 12.00 -20.38
N GLY A 106 18.16 11.25 -21.37
CA GLY A 106 19.29 10.33 -21.21
C GLY A 106 18.84 8.87 -21.04
N SER A 107 19.48 8.10 -20.14
CA SER A 107 19.16 6.68 -19.91
C SER A 107 18.25 6.51 -18.70
N SER A 108 17.34 5.52 -18.74
CA SER A 108 16.55 5.14 -17.57
C SER A 108 17.40 4.37 -16.54
N THR A 109 17.02 4.50 -15.28
CA THR A 109 17.58 3.71 -14.17
C THR A 109 16.59 2.64 -13.73
N PRO A 110 17.02 1.57 -13.05
CA PRO A 110 16.08 0.59 -12.49
C PRO A 110 14.98 1.22 -11.63
N ILE A 111 15.31 2.24 -10.84
CA ILE A 111 14.34 2.99 -10.01
C ILE A 111 13.34 3.74 -10.89
N SER A 112 13.81 4.43 -11.94
CA SER A 112 12.89 5.16 -12.84
C SER A 112 11.97 4.22 -13.61
N GLN A 113 12.48 3.06 -14.02
CA GLN A 113 11.68 2.00 -14.65
C GLN A 113 10.60 1.45 -13.72
N GLY A 114 10.97 1.15 -12.47
CA GLY A 114 10.01 0.74 -11.44
C GLY A 114 8.91 1.78 -11.21
N ASN A 115 9.30 3.04 -11.12
CA ASN A 115 8.35 4.15 -10.97
C ASN A 115 7.37 4.29 -12.15
N ILE A 116 7.83 4.04 -13.40
CA ILE A 116 6.94 4.03 -14.56
C ILE A 116 5.94 2.89 -14.46
N LYS A 117 6.39 1.66 -14.13
CA LYS A 117 5.53 0.49 -13.98
C LYS A 117 4.46 0.70 -12.90
N ALA A 118 4.83 1.21 -11.73
CA ALA A 118 3.90 1.50 -10.65
C ALA A 118 2.84 2.52 -11.08
N ARG A 119 3.23 3.60 -11.78
CA ARG A 119 2.28 4.60 -12.28
C ARG A 119 1.38 4.08 -13.38
N LEU A 120 1.86 3.21 -14.26
CA LEU A 120 1.01 2.56 -15.27
C LEU A 120 -0.06 1.68 -14.62
N ARG A 121 0.30 0.90 -13.59
CA ARG A 121 -0.67 0.14 -12.79
C ARG A 121 -1.72 1.07 -12.16
N MET A 122 -1.30 2.16 -11.56
CA MET A 122 -2.19 3.16 -10.98
C MET A 122 -3.15 3.76 -12.02
N ILE A 123 -2.64 4.13 -13.19
CA ILE A 123 -3.48 4.66 -14.29
C ILE A 123 -4.56 3.65 -14.67
N TYR A 124 -4.17 2.38 -14.87
CA TYR A 124 -5.09 1.32 -15.25
C TYR A 124 -6.19 1.11 -14.19
N LEU A 125 -5.78 0.91 -12.93
CA LEU A 125 -6.71 0.60 -11.84
C LEU A 125 -7.68 1.74 -11.54
N ARG A 126 -7.21 2.98 -11.51
CA ARG A 126 -8.07 4.16 -11.28
C ARG A 126 -9.01 4.44 -12.44
N ASN A 127 -8.55 4.26 -13.68
CA ASN A 127 -9.44 4.38 -14.83
C ASN A 127 -10.53 3.30 -14.80
N LEU A 128 -10.18 2.06 -14.48
CA LEU A 128 -11.16 0.98 -14.31
C LEU A 128 -12.15 1.29 -13.19
N ALA A 129 -11.66 1.79 -12.05
CA ALA A 129 -12.53 2.19 -10.94
C ALA A 129 -13.56 3.24 -11.37
N GLY A 130 -13.13 4.27 -12.11
CA GLY A 130 -14.04 5.28 -12.67
C GLY A 130 -15.08 4.69 -13.63
N LEU A 131 -14.66 3.79 -14.52
CA LEU A 131 -15.58 3.11 -15.45
C LEU A 131 -16.60 2.21 -14.74
N LYS A 132 -16.27 1.72 -13.56
CA LYS A 132 -17.10 0.80 -12.77
C LYS A 132 -17.83 1.50 -11.60
N LYS A 133 -17.88 2.83 -11.59
CA LYS A 133 -18.45 3.65 -10.50
C LYS A 133 -17.93 3.23 -9.12
N GLY A 134 -16.67 2.95 -9.04
CA GLY A 134 -16.02 2.36 -7.88
C GLY A 134 -14.80 3.14 -7.44
N ILE A 135 -13.98 2.46 -6.68
CA ILE A 135 -12.79 3.01 -6.06
C ILE A 135 -11.61 2.03 -6.18
N SER A 136 -10.40 2.56 -6.33
CA SER A 136 -9.20 1.74 -6.30
C SER A 136 -8.76 1.48 -4.86
N ILE A 137 -8.49 0.21 -4.56
CA ILE A 137 -8.00 -0.25 -3.25
C ILE A 137 -6.48 -0.21 -3.26
N GLY A 138 -5.91 0.49 -2.30
CA GLY A 138 -4.48 0.50 -2.02
C GLY A 138 -4.08 -0.64 -1.09
N THR A 139 -2.83 -1.02 -1.19
CA THR A 139 -2.23 -2.16 -0.48
C THR A 139 -1.01 -1.76 0.35
N SER A 140 -0.76 -0.47 0.52
CA SER A 140 0.34 0.03 1.35
C SER A 140 0.11 -0.31 2.82
N ASN A 141 1.18 -0.72 3.50
CA ASN A 141 1.19 -0.96 4.94
C ASN A 141 2.07 0.07 5.66
N LEU A 142 1.97 0.16 6.98
CA LEU A 142 2.65 1.17 7.78
C LEU A 142 4.19 1.08 7.69
N THR A 143 4.74 -0.13 7.59
CA THR A 143 6.19 -0.34 7.46
C THR A 143 6.72 0.23 6.15
N GLU A 144 6.03 -0.01 5.05
CA GLU A 144 6.37 0.53 3.73
C GLU A 144 6.21 2.06 3.71
N GLU A 145 5.13 2.58 4.29
CA GLU A 145 4.90 4.02 4.38
C GLU A 145 6.03 4.70 5.15
N LEU A 146 6.37 4.23 6.35
CA LEU A 146 7.41 4.83 7.18
C LEU A 146 8.80 4.76 6.54
N THR A 147 9.13 3.66 5.88
CA THR A 147 10.42 3.48 5.18
C THR A 147 10.46 4.15 3.81
N GLY A 148 9.33 4.71 3.33
CA GLY A 148 9.20 5.31 2.01
C GLY A 148 9.36 4.31 0.87
N PHE A 149 9.03 3.04 1.13
CA PHE A 149 9.14 1.96 0.15
C PHE A 149 7.88 1.90 -0.72
N PHE A 150 7.62 2.97 -1.44
CA PHE A 150 6.53 3.12 -2.41
C PHE A 150 6.85 4.20 -3.45
N THR A 151 6.17 4.18 -4.56
CA THR A 151 6.26 5.19 -5.63
C THR A 151 5.19 6.25 -5.43
N ILE A 152 5.60 7.52 -5.31
CA ILE A 152 4.68 8.65 -5.26
C ILE A 152 3.79 8.65 -6.52
N ALA A 153 2.49 8.74 -6.33
CA ALA A 153 1.48 8.65 -7.38
C ALA A 153 1.61 7.38 -8.25
N GLY A 154 1.96 6.25 -7.62
CA GLY A 154 2.11 4.94 -8.26
C GLY A 154 1.44 3.83 -7.46
N ASP A 155 1.91 3.59 -6.24
CA ASP A 155 1.48 2.46 -5.41
C ASP A 155 0.32 2.81 -4.45
N VAL A 156 -0.32 3.95 -4.62
CA VAL A 156 -1.40 4.43 -3.73
C VAL A 156 -2.76 4.18 -4.35
N GLY A 157 -3.63 3.55 -3.59
CA GLY A 157 -5.06 3.49 -3.89
C GLY A 157 -5.80 4.78 -3.50
N ASP A 158 -7.12 4.76 -3.64
CA ASP A 158 -7.99 5.81 -3.12
C ASP A 158 -8.41 5.52 -1.68
N VAL A 159 -8.41 4.24 -1.29
CA VAL A 159 -8.62 3.74 0.09
C VAL A 159 -7.62 2.64 0.39
N ASP A 160 -6.84 2.82 1.43
CA ASP A 160 -5.86 1.84 1.91
C ASP A 160 -6.45 1.04 3.07
N LEU A 161 -6.53 -0.28 2.91
CA LEU A 161 -7.19 -1.16 3.88
C LEU A 161 -6.27 -1.61 5.03
N ILE A 162 -4.96 -1.57 4.81
CA ILE A 162 -3.94 -2.10 5.72
C ILE A 162 -2.88 -1.04 6.10
N ALA A 163 -3.12 0.25 5.81
CA ALA A 163 -2.15 1.33 6.04
C ALA A 163 -1.75 1.53 7.52
N GLU A 164 -2.61 1.12 8.45
CA GLU A 164 -2.31 1.19 9.88
C GLU A 164 -1.64 -0.09 10.43
N LEU A 165 -1.45 -1.12 9.60
CA LEU A 165 -0.83 -2.38 10.01
C LEU A 165 0.66 -2.40 9.70
N TRP A 166 1.44 -2.86 10.67
CA TRP A 166 2.83 -3.22 10.46
C TRP A 166 2.94 -4.44 9.54
N LYS A 167 4.05 -4.60 8.84
CA LYS A 167 4.22 -5.74 7.92
C LYS A 167 4.07 -7.09 8.63
N HIS A 168 4.62 -7.24 9.84
CA HIS A 168 4.42 -8.46 10.62
C HIS A 168 2.95 -8.69 11.00
N GLU A 169 2.17 -7.63 11.22
CA GLU A 169 0.72 -7.74 11.48
C GLU A 169 -0.06 -8.15 10.23
N VAL A 170 0.38 -7.72 9.03
CA VAL A 170 -0.20 -8.19 7.76
C VAL A 170 -0.01 -9.70 7.62
N TYR A 171 1.20 -10.23 7.94
CA TYR A 171 1.43 -11.68 7.97
C TYR A 171 0.58 -12.39 9.03
N GLY A 172 0.48 -11.80 10.22
CA GLY A 172 -0.39 -12.32 11.28
C GLY A 172 -1.86 -12.37 10.88
N LEU A 173 -2.35 -11.32 10.22
CA LEU A 173 -3.71 -11.26 9.71
C LEU A 173 -3.94 -12.29 8.59
N ALA A 174 -2.98 -12.46 7.66
CA ALA A 174 -3.06 -13.47 6.61
C ALA A 174 -3.12 -14.90 7.16
N ASN A 175 -2.30 -15.21 8.17
CA ASN A 175 -2.35 -16.52 8.85
C ASN A 175 -3.69 -16.75 9.55
N TRP A 176 -4.22 -15.72 10.22
CA TRP A 176 -5.56 -15.80 10.82
C TRP A 176 -6.65 -16.01 9.75
N MET A 177 -6.56 -15.33 8.59
CA MET A 177 -7.49 -15.53 7.48
C MET A 177 -7.40 -16.94 6.91
N LEU A 178 -6.19 -17.49 6.77
CA LEU A 178 -5.98 -18.86 6.32
C LEU A 178 -6.71 -19.88 7.18
N GLU A 179 -6.72 -19.67 8.49
CA GLU A 179 -7.38 -20.56 9.45
C GLU A 179 -8.90 -20.34 9.55
N ASN A 180 -9.37 -19.10 9.34
CA ASN A 180 -10.74 -18.71 9.72
C ASN A 180 -11.62 -18.27 8.55
N LYS A 181 -11.06 -18.01 7.35
CA LYS A 181 -11.81 -17.43 6.22
C LYS A 181 -11.82 -18.29 4.97
N CYS A 182 -10.92 -19.26 4.85
CA CYS A 182 -10.87 -20.16 3.70
C CYS A 182 -12.00 -21.20 3.77
N GLU A 183 -12.81 -21.27 2.72
CA GLU A 183 -13.96 -22.17 2.59
C GLU A 183 -13.62 -23.44 1.79
N ASN A 184 -12.54 -23.41 1.01
CA ASN A 184 -12.10 -24.51 0.16
C ASN A 184 -10.57 -24.58 0.05
N GLU A 185 -10.07 -25.66 -0.56
CA GLU A 185 -8.62 -25.87 -0.69
C GLU A 185 -7.95 -24.89 -1.67
N GLU A 186 -8.65 -24.38 -2.67
CA GLU A 186 -8.11 -23.36 -3.60
C GLU A 186 -7.80 -22.06 -2.87
N GLN A 187 -8.71 -21.60 -2.02
CA GLN A 187 -8.48 -20.43 -1.17
C GLN A 187 -7.34 -20.64 -0.18
N LYS A 188 -7.25 -21.82 0.44
CA LYS A 188 -6.16 -22.15 1.36
C LYS A 188 -4.81 -22.17 0.65
N GLU A 189 -4.73 -22.83 -0.50
CA GLU A 189 -3.48 -22.94 -1.27
C GLU A 189 -3.01 -21.56 -1.75
N SER A 190 -3.93 -20.73 -2.25
CA SER A 190 -3.62 -19.38 -2.72
C SER A 190 -3.02 -18.51 -1.62
N LEU A 191 -3.60 -18.52 -0.41
CA LEU A 191 -3.05 -17.77 0.74
C LEU A 191 -1.75 -18.36 1.27
N LYS A 192 -1.63 -19.68 1.40
CA LYS A 192 -0.37 -20.33 1.80
C LYS A 192 0.77 -19.92 0.88
N ARG A 193 0.51 -19.92 -0.43
CA ARG A 193 1.52 -19.57 -1.42
C ARG A 193 1.92 -18.10 -1.31
N SER A 194 0.95 -17.19 -1.13
CA SER A 194 1.22 -15.78 -0.91
C SER A 194 2.01 -15.50 0.38
N ILE A 195 1.68 -16.20 1.48
CA ILE A 195 2.41 -16.10 2.76
C ILE A 195 3.86 -16.57 2.60
N GLY A 196 4.10 -17.63 1.81
CA GLY A 196 5.43 -18.19 1.59
C GLY A 196 6.27 -17.47 0.53
N LEU A 197 5.70 -16.53 -0.22
CA LEU A 197 6.41 -15.80 -1.25
C LEU A 197 7.31 -14.72 -0.63
N THR A 198 8.54 -14.62 -1.08
CA THR A 198 9.43 -13.51 -0.69
C THR A 198 8.87 -12.21 -1.25
N PRO A 199 8.61 -11.19 -0.42
CA PRO A 199 8.10 -9.90 -0.89
C PRO A 199 9.09 -9.24 -1.85
N THR A 200 8.58 -8.76 -2.98
CA THR A 200 9.34 -8.01 -3.98
C THR A 200 8.50 -6.88 -4.53
N ASP A 201 9.17 -5.82 -4.99
CA ASP A 201 8.50 -4.68 -5.63
C ASP A 201 8.02 -4.97 -7.07
N GLY A 202 8.25 -6.19 -7.58
CA GLY A 202 7.89 -6.58 -8.94
C GLY A 202 8.61 -5.81 -10.04
N ASN A 203 9.62 -5.02 -9.70
CA ASN A 203 10.32 -4.12 -10.61
C ASN A 203 11.70 -4.63 -11.06
N GLY A 204 12.03 -5.85 -10.68
CA GLY A 204 13.32 -6.48 -10.93
C GLY A 204 14.00 -6.77 -9.60
N VAL A 205 13.90 -8.01 -9.17
CA VAL A 205 14.28 -8.46 -7.84
C VAL A 205 15.77 -8.35 -7.61
N LYS A 206 16.16 -7.66 -6.54
CA LYS A 206 17.46 -7.86 -5.93
C LYS A 206 17.41 -9.11 -5.05
N GLU A 207 18.49 -9.82 -4.97
CA GLU A 207 18.65 -10.97 -4.06
C GLU A 207 18.24 -10.56 -2.63
N GLY A 208 17.36 -11.35 -1.99
CA GLY A 208 16.82 -11.05 -0.65
C GLY A 208 15.52 -10.22 -0.59
N GLY A 209 14.94 -9.83 -1.74
CA GLY A 209 13.64 -9.14 -1.81
C GLY A 209 13.65 -7.73 -1.23
N ASP A 210 12.46 -7.25 -0.85
CA ASP A 210 12.24 -5.86 -0.39
C ASP A 210 12.92 -5.57 0.94
N LEU A 211 12.91 -6.51 1.88
CA LEU A 211 13.56 -6.32 3.18
C LEU A 211 15.06 -6.04 3.02
N ALA A 212 15.75 -6.75 2.13
CA ALA A 212 17.17 -6.53 1.86
C ALA A 212 17.46 -5.15 1.22
N GLN A 213 16.47 -4.57 0.54
CA GLN A 213 16.57 -3.21 0.02
C GLN A 213 16.31 -2.13 1.08
N ILE A 214 15.44 -2.44 2.04
CA ILE A 214 15.05 -1.51 3.12
C ILE A 214 16.09 -1.54 4.24
N ALA A 215 16.44 -2.73 4.71
CA ALA A 215 17.27 -2.98 5.88
C ALA A 215 18.13 -4.24 5.70
N PRO A 216 19.23 -4.19 4.91
CA PRO A 216 20.01 -5.37 4.51
C PRO A 216 20.66 -6.13 5.67
N ALA A 217 20.80 -5.51 6.84
CA ALA A 217 21.34 -6.15 8.05
C ALA A 217 20.30 -6.99 8.81
N LEU A 218 19.00 -6.83 8.50
CA LEU A 218 17.91 -7.55 9.17
C LEU A 218 17.48 -8.78 8.37
N LYS A 219 16.90 -9.75 9.08
CA LYS A 219 16.47 -11.03 8.51
C LYS A 219 14.95 -11.13 8.34
N THR A 220 14.20 -10.38 9.15
CA THR A 220 12.74 -10.48 9.20
C THR A 220 12.09 -9.10 9.29
N TYR A 221 10.83 -9.03 8.87
CA TYR A 221 10.02 -7.83 9.07
C TYR A 221 9.68 -7.58 10.55
N ASP A 222 9.63 -8.63 11.39
CA ASP A 222 9.46 -8.45 12.83
C ASP A 222 10.59 -7.60 13.44
N GLU A 223 11.84 -7.84 13.01
CA GLU A 223 13.01 -7.07 13.45
C GLU A 223 12.93 -5.60 12.99
N LEU A 224 12.54 -5.36 11.74
CA LEU A 224 12.35 -4.02 11.19
C LEU A 224 11.24 -3.28 11.92
N ASP A 225 10.09 -3.92 12.07
CA ASP A 225 8.92 -3.33 12.70
C ASP A 225 9.18 -3.02 14.18
N GLU A 226 9.93 -3.87 14.91
CA GLU A 226 10.33 -3.63 16.29
C GLU A 226 11.13 -2.31 16.42
N ILE A 227 12.07 -2.06 15.50
CA ILE A 227 12.85 -0.80 15.46
C ILE A 227 11.93 0.39 15.17
N LEU A 228 11.09 0.27 14.16
CA LEU A 228 10.17 1.34 13.75
C LEU A 228 9.14 1.65 14.85
N MET A 229 8.58 0.62 15.50
CA MET A 229 7.63 0.78 16.62
C MET A 229 8.26 1.50 17.81
N ALA A 230 9.50 1.15 18.19
CA ALA A 230 10.20 1.82 19.27
C ALA A 230 10.44 3.31 18.96
N ASN A 231 10.87 3.61 17.73
CA ASN A 231 11.06 4.97 17.25
C ASN A 231 9.75 5.79 17.24
N GLU A 232 8.67 5.25 16.65
CA GLU A 232 7.38 5.94 16.60
C GLU A 232 6.76 6.14 17.99
N ARG A 233 6.95 5.18 18.90
CA ARG A 233 6.54 5.32 20.29
C ARG A 233 7.29 6.47 20.98
N TYR A 234 8.61 6.55 20.78
CA TYR A 234 9.42 7.65 21.33
C TYR A 234 9.01 9.00 20.73
N LYS A 235 8.82 9.09 19.41
CA LYS A 235 8.37 10.33 18.75
C LYS A 235 7.01 10.82 19.25
N LYS A 236 6.04 9.91 19.38
CA LYS A 236 4.70 10.25 19.88
C LYS A 236 4.72 10.68 21.35
N LYS A 237 5.61 10.09 22.15
CA LYS A 237 5.67 10.32 23.61
C LYS A 237 7.12 10.19 24.09
N PRO A 238 7.89 11.29 24.05
CA PRO A 238 9.31 11.30 24.42
C PRO A 238 9.48 11.25 25.95
N THR A 239 9.30 10.05 26.51
CA THR A 239 9.54 9.77 27.95
C THR A 239 10.84 9.00 28.13
N GLU A 240 11.40 9.03 29.34
CA GLU A 240 12.58 8.23 29.69
C GLU A 240 12.36 6.73 29.43
N ALA A 241 11.17 6.20 29.72
CA ALA A 241 10.83 4.82 29.47
C ALA A 241 10.86 4.48 27.97
N ASN A 242 10.36 5.35 27.09
CA ASN A 242 10.38 5.12 25.66
C ASN A 242 11.78 5.34 25.06
N LEU A 243 12.58 6.25 25.62
CA LEU A 243 14.00 6.39 25.27
C LEU A 243 14.79 5.15 25.68
N TYR A 244 14.55 4.63 26.89
CA TYR A 244 15.17 3.39 27.35
C TYR A 244 14.83 2.20 26.44
N LEU A 245 13.57 2.06 26.01
CA LEU A 245 13.17 1.05 25.05
C LEU A 245 13.91 1.20 23.73
N LEU A 246 14.01 2.41 23.18
CA LEU A 246 14.74 2.65 21.93
C LEU A 246 16.22 2.32 22.08
N ASN A 247 16.84 2.60 23.21
CA ASN A 247 18.22 2.22 23.48
C ASN A 247 18.40 0.70 23.55
N LEU A 248 17.49 -0.02 24.22
CA LEU A 248 17.52 -1.48 24.25
C LEU A 248 17.42 -2.10 22.85
N ILE A 249 16.57 -1.53 21.99
CA ILE A 249 16.44 -1.96 20.60
C ILE A 249 17.72 -1.63 19.81
N THR A 250 18.33 -0.49 20.08
CA THR A 250 19.61 -0.11 19.46
C THR A 250 20.74 -1.06 19.88
N ASP A 251 20.80 -1.43 21.16
CA ASP A 251 21.77 -2.42 21.65
C ASP A 251 21.55 -3.80 21.02
N LYS A 252 20.28 -4.20 20.80
CA LYS A 252 19.92 -5.50 20.22
C LYS A 252 20.32 -5.61 18.75
N TYR A 253 20.09 -4.57 17.93
CA TYR A 253 20.28 -4.61 16.47
C TYR A 253 21.54 -3.89 15.99
N GLY A 254 22.24 -3.18 16.88
CA GLY A 254 23.43 -2.41 16.59
C GLY A 254 23.11 -0.98 16.15
N GLU A 255 23.92 -0.03 16.65
CA GLU A 255 23.73 1.40 16.41
C GLU A 255 23.76 1.78 14.93
N GLU A 256 24.64 1.17 14.15
CA GLU A 256 24.75 1.42 12.71
C GLU A 256 23.46 1.03 11.97
N THR A 257 22.94 -0.17 12.23
CA THR A 257 21.69 -0.69 11.61
C THR A 257 20.51 0.21 11.93
N VAL A 258 20.31 0.54 13.22
CA VAL A 258 19.21 1.40 13.67
C VAL A 258 19.33 2.80 13.06
N THR A 259 20.54 3.38 13.07
CA THR A 259 20.79 4.70 12.48
C THR A 259 20.48 4.75 11.00
N GLN A 260 20.89 3.73 10.23
CA GLN A 260 20.60 3.65 8.79
C GLN A 260 19.08 3.58 8.52
N ILE A 261 18.34 2.76 9.28
CA ILE A 261 16.88 2.63 9.14
C ILE A 261 16.20 3.96 9.49
N LEU A 262 16.56 4.59 10.61
CA LEU A 262 15.96 5.86 11.02
C LEU A 262 16.33 7.02 10.07
N ALA A 263 17.53 7.02 9.50
CA ALA A 263 17.92 7.96 8.45
C ALA A 263 17.05 7.79 7.19
N ARG A 264 16.73 6.54 6.79
CA ARG A 264 15.81 6.26 5.70
C ARG A 264 14.40 6.77 5.99
N VAL A 265 13.87 6.51 7.18
CA VAL A 265 12.57 7.02 7.63
C VAL A 265 12.50 8.55 7.53
N LYS A 266 13.52 9.24 8.01
CA LYS A 266 13.65 10.71 7.94
C LYS A 266 13.77 11.19 6.49
N GLY A 267 14.65 10.57 5.71
CA GLY A 267 14.89 10.94 4.31
C GLY A 267 13.68 10.73 3.41
N SER A 268 12.76 9.83 3.76
CA SER A 268 11.53 9.55 3.01
C SER A 268 10.31 10.34 3.50
N GLU A 269 10.43 11.18 4.52
CA GLU A 269 9.31 11.91 5.11
C GLU A 269 8.52 12.76 4.10
N PHE A 270 9.20 13.32 3.09
CA PHE A 270 8.55 14.10 2.05
C PHE A 270 7.52 13.29 1.25
N LYS A 271 7.68 11.97 1.15
CA LYS A 271 6.76 11.08 0.44
C LYS A 271 5.42 10.93 1.16
N ARG A 272 5.40 11.10 2.49
CA ARG A 272 4.20 10.98 3.35
C ARG A 272 3.39 12.26 3.48
N LYS A 273 3.84 13.35 2.86
CA LYS A 273 3.11 14.62 2.88
C LYS A 273 1.97 14.59 1.86
N PRO A 274 0.82 15.22 2.18
CA PRO A 274 -0.26 15.36 1.19
C PRO A 274 0.23 15.99 -0.10
N MET A 275 -0.17 15.44 -1.22
CA MET A 275 0.20 15.95 -2.54
C MET A 275 -0.96 16.73 -3.18
N PRO A 276 -0.72 17.84 -3.86
CA PRO A 276 0.56 18.55 -3.97
C PRO A 276 0.94 19.29 -2.68
N VAL A 277 2.23 19.32 -2.37
CA VAL A 277 2.75 20.13 -1.26
C VAL A 277 2.48 21.60 -1.54
N ARG A 278 1.78 22.27 -0.63
CA ARG A 278 1.52 23.72 -0.73
C ARG A 278 2.65 24.48 -0.07
N LEU A 279 3.32 25.34 -0.83
CA LEU A 279 4.35 26.22 -0.29
C LEU A 279 3.67 27.41 0.42
N THR A 280 4.14 27.71 1.64
CA THR A 280 3.74 28.91 2.33
C THR A 280 4.43 30.11 1.68
N LEU A 281 3.66 31.12 1.27
CA LEU A 281 4.18 32.37 0.75
C LEU A 281 4.41 33.31 1.92
N GLU A 282 5.64 33.36 2.44
CA GLU A 282 6.00 34.26 3.55
C GLU A 282 6.00 35.71 3.10
N GLY A 283 5.55 36.62 3.97
CA GLY A 283 5.55 38.07 3.74
C GLY A 283 4.44 38.58 2.80
N ILE A 284 3.53 37.73 2.36
CA ILE A 284 2.37 38.17 1.58
C ILE A 284 1.14 38.22 2.51
N ASP A 285 0.75 39.42 2.85
CA ASP A 285 -0.54 39.65 3.51
C ASP A 285 -1.67 39.43 2.50
N ARG A 286 -2.38 38.31 2.63
CA ARG A 286 -3.54 37.99 1.78
C ARG A 286 -4.84 38.59 2.29
N GLY A 287 -4.78 39.32 3.40
CA GLY A 287 -5.96 39.86 4.09
C GLY A 287 -6.93 38.74 4.51
N GLU A 288 -7.31 38.66 5.75
CA GLU A 288 -8.45 37.80 6.10
C GLU A 288 -9.69 38.37 5.36
N PRO A 289 -10.51 37.51 4.74
CA PRO A 289 -11.74 37.97 4.10
C PRO A 289 -12.58 38.67 5.16
N LYS A 290 -12.82 39.96 4.95
CA LYS A 290 -13.61 40.74 5.89
C LYS A 290 -14.96 40.07 6.04
N LYS A 291 -15.47 40.02 7.26
CA LYS A 291 -16.75 39.39 7.61
C LYS A 291 -17.91 39.92 6.71
N GLU A 292 -17.79 41.15 6.22
CA GLU A 292 -18.70 41.81 5.30
C GLU A 292 -18.68 41.21 3.88
N ASP A 293 -17.54 40.68 3.42
CA ASP A 293 -17.44 40.09 2.09
C ASP A 293 -17.93 38.61 2.10
N LEU A 294 -17.86 37.94 3.22
CA LEU A 294 -18.46 36.62 3.43
C LEU A 294 -19.99 36.67 3.44
N LEU A 295 -20.57 37.77 3.97
CA LEU A 295 -22.02 37.93 4.05
C LEU A 295 -22.64 38.30 2.69
N LYS A 296 -21.90 38.92 1.76
CA LYS A 296 -22.38 39.23 0.41
C LYS A 296 -22.63 38.01 -0.47
N HIS A 297 -21.87 36.92 -0.24
CA HIS A 297 -22.06 35.65 -0.97
C HIS A 297 -23.19 34.79 -0.42
N VAL A 298 -23.64 35.02 0.80
CA VAL A 298 -24.78 34.28 1.40
C VAL A 298 -26.11 34.89 1.00
N SER A 299 -26.17 36.20 0.76
CA SER A 299 -27.42 36.91 0.35
C SER A 299 -27.74 36.86 -1.15
N SER A 300 -26.85 36.31 -1.99
CA SER A 300 -27.11 36.09 -3.42
C SER A 300 -27.50 34.65 -3.78
N ALA A 301 -27.66 33.77 -2.77
CA ALA A 301 -28.02 32.36 -2.93
C ALA A 301 -29.37 32.01 -2.27
N VAL A 302 -30.25 33.02 -2.00
CA VAL A 302 -31.65 32.85 -1.57
C VAL A 302 -32.58 33.39 -2.64
#